data_742d7bf8900211b0c0d06f1faa93c312
#
_entry.id   742d7bf8900211b0c0d06f1faa93c312
#
_cell.length_a   1.000
_cell.length_b   1.000
_cell.length_c   1.000
_cell.angle_alpha   90.00
_cell.angle_beta   90.00
_cell.angle_gamma   90.00
#
_symmetry.space_group_name_H-M   'P 1'
#
loop_
_entity.id
_entity.type
_entity.pdbx_description
1 polymer ?
#
loop_
_entity_poly.entity_id
_entity_poly.type
_entity_poly.pdbx_seq_one_letter_code
_entity_poly.pdbx_strand_id
1 'polypeptide(L)'
;MSNAKNLLVGAAGVAVLLAGATTAQAAESGQTSQSGQVKPTIVLLHGAYADGSSWSGVTSRLQHDGYNVVAPAVPLRGIASDTSYLSGVLATIPGPKVLVGHSYGGALVSELADTSGVKSLVYVAAFIPKAGETLGALNSQFPGSELGPDVTNVISYPGGVDLALKPDKAGPILAADIPAREGAVFIAAQRPVAAAAFSEPVEKTAPAALPKYAVIPTGDKAIAPAAERFMATRAGATEVEVPGASHLVAVSQPSAVTQVIERAAR
;
A
#
# COMPACT_ATOMS: atom_id res chain seq x y z
N MET A 1 -11.57 57.83 -50.25
CA MET A 1 -11.30 59.18 -49.76
C MET A 1 -10.11 59.00 -48.83
N SER A 2 -8.87 59.21 -49.33
CA SER A 2 -8.08 60.44 -49.33
C SER A 2 -7.74 60.84 -47.88
N ASN A 3 -6.54 60.99 -47.43
CA ASN A 3 -5.20 61.45 -47.90
C ASN A 3 -4.19 61.11 -46.79
N ALA A 4 -3.03 60.57 -46.91
CA ALA A 4 -1.78 61.08 -47.52
C ALA A 4 -1.14 62.32 -46.90
N LYS A 5 0.16 62.17 -46.67
CA LYS A 5 1.27 63.19 -46.63
C LYS A 5 1.77 63.54 -45.23
N ASN A 6 3.02 63.69 -44.91
CA ASN A 6 4.35 63.73 -45.55
C ASN A 6 5.34 63.85 -44.39
N LEU A 7 6.46 63.16 -44.34
CA LEU A 7 7.82 63.51 -44.77
C LEU A 7 8.46 64.73 -44.06
N LEU A 8 9.58 64.50 -43.35
CA LEU A 8 10.85 65.27 -43.40
C LEU A 8 11.87 64.68 -42.40
N VAL A 9 12.86 64.13 -42.84
CA VAL A 9 14.30 64.27 -43.02
C VAL A 9 14.98 65.26 -42.07
N GLY A 10 15.98 64.80 -41.33
CA GLY A 10 16.97 65.56 -40.62
C GLY A 10 18.16 64.69 -40.23
N ALA A 11 19.28 64.92 -40.85
CA ALA A 11 20.53 64.20 -40.80
C ALA A 11 21.50 64.68 -39.68
N ALA A 12 22.42 63.81 -39.40
CA ALA A 12 23.80 64.01 -38.96
C ALA A 12 24.15 64.23 -37.48
N GLY A 13 25.03 63.35 -37.05
CA GLY A 13 25.83 63.55 -35.84
C GLY A 13 26.59 62.29 -35.43
N VAL A 14 27.77 62.06 -36.11
CA VAL A 14 28.75 61.04 -35.73
C VAL A 14 29.46 61.44 -34.45
N ALA A 15 29.41 60.61 -33.43
CA ALA A 15 30.35 60.64 -32.30
C ALA A 15 30.77 59.21 -31.98
N VAL A 16 32.00 58.88 -32.33
CA VAL A 16 32.72 57.68 -31.93
C VAL A 16 33.25 57.91 -30.51
N LEU A 17 32.80 57.07 -29.60
CA LEU A 17 33.44 56.91 -28.29
C LEU A 17 33.74 55.41 -28.07
N LEU A 18 35.04 55.13 -28.17
CA LEU A 18 35.62 53.87 -27.66
C LEU A 18 35.49 53.85 -26.16
N ALA A 19 34.84 52.87 -25.61
CA ALA A 19 34.90 52.53 -24.20
C ALA A 19 34.88 51.02 -24.04
N GLY A 20 35.85 50.56 -23.33
CA GLY A 20 36.32 49.24 -23.03
C GLY A 20 35.29 48.13 -22.79
N ALA A 21 35.58 47.00 -23.39
CA ALA A 21 34.96 45.74 -23.09
C ALA A 21 35.44 45.24 -21.73
N THR A 22 34.62 45.40 -20.68
CA THR A 22 34.73 44.60 -19.47
C THR A 22 33.93 43.31 -19.70
N THR A 23 34.63 42.23 -19.93
CA THR A 23 34.05 40.88 -19.87
C THR A 23 33.58 40.58 -18.46
N ALA A 24 32.31 40.78 -18.19
CA ALA A 24 31.67 40.23 -17.00
C ALA A 24 31.56 38.70 -17.22
N GLN A 25 32.47 37.99 -16.59
CA GLN A 25 32.40 36.53 -16.47
C GLN A 25 31.21 36.24 -15.57
N ALA A 26 30.09 35.85 -16.19
CA ALA A 26 28.97 35.30 -15.47
C ALA A 26 29.48 34.01 -14.82
N ALA A 27 29.62 34.05 -13.50
CA ALA A 27 29.77 32.83 -12.72
C ALA A 27 28.47 32.02 -12.92
N GLU A 28 28.51 31.01 -13.78
CA GLU A 28 27.53 29.95 -13.74
C GLU A 28 27.60 29.32 -12.35
N SER A 29 26.72 29.77 -11.46
CA SER A 29 26.38 29.03 -10.27
C SER A 29 25.79 27.70 -10.74
N GLY A 30 26.66 26.69 -10.81
CA GLY A 30 26.26 25.31 -11.02
C GLY A 30 25.29 24.91 -9.90
N GLN A 31 23.99 25.13 -10.09
CA GLN A 31 22.98 24.40 -9.40
C GLN A 31 23.11 22.97 -9.87
N THR A 32 23.90 22.18 -9.14
CA THR A 32 23.78 20.76 -9.15
C THR A 32 22.34 20.47 -8.72
N SER A 33 21.47 20.29 -9.70
CA SER A 33 20.18 19.65 -9.49
C SER A 33 20.52 18.30 -8.85
N GLN A 34 20.44 18.21 -7.52
CA GLN A 34 20.24 16.92 -6.91
C GLN A 34 19.01 16.38 -7.61
N SER A 35 19.19 15.37 -8.44
CA SER A 35 18.09 14.55 -8.96
C SER A 35 17.43 13.91 -7.75
N GLY A 36 16.49 14.63 -7.14
CA GLY A 36 15.70 14.12 -6.04
C GLY A 36 15.04 12.85 -6.54
N GLN A 37 15.48 11.71 -6.03
CA GLN A 37 14.89 10.42 -6.38
C GLN A 37 13.38 10.53 -6.10
N VAL A 38 12.57 10.41 -7.13
CA VAL A 38 11.11 10.52 -7.00
C VAL A 38 10.64 9.44 -6.04
N LYS A 39 10.08 9.85 -4.91
CA LYS A 39 9.52 8.90 -3.93
C LYS A 39 8.46 8.04 -4.59
N PRO A 40 8.44 6.73 -4.32
CA PRO A 40 7.38 5.86 -4.85
C PRO A 40 6.03 6.23 -4.22
N THR A 41 4.96 5.99 -4.97
CA THR A 41 3.60 5.99 -4.40
C THR A 41 3.41 4.74 -3.55
N ILE A 42 2.93 4.91 -2.33
CA ILE A 42 2.60 3.80 -1.43
C ILE A 42 1.14 3.41 -1.65
N VAL A 43 0.91 2.16 -2.00
CA VAL A 43 -0.45 1.62 -2.22
C VAL A 43 -0.77 0.65 -1.09
N LEU A 44 -1.82 0.97 -0.31
CA LEU A 44 -2.21 0.25 0.91
C LEU A 44 -3.48 -0.56 0.66
N LEU A 45 -3.36 -1.89 0.64
CA LEU A 45 -4.49 -2.80 0.44
C LEU A 45 -4.94 -3.38 1.78
N HIS A 46 -6.18 -3.09 2.18
CA HIS A 46 -6.75 -3.61 3.43
C HIS A 46 -7.12 -5.09 3.33
N GLY A 47 -7.28 -5.73 4.48
CA GLY A 47 -7.68 -7.13 4.62
C GLY A 47 -9.20 -7.35 4.59
N ALA A 48 -9.58 -8.63 4.72
CA ALA A 48 -10.96 -9.03 5.00
C ALA A 48 -11.44 -8.39 6.33
N TYR A 49 -12.74 -8.19 6.46
CA TYR A 49 -13.37 -7.59 7.64
C TYR A 49 -12.91 -6.15 7.95
N ALA A 50 -12.19 -5.51 7.03
CA ALA A 50 -11.67 -4.15 7.18
C ALA A 50 -11.98 -3.30 5.95
N ASP A 51 -11.61 -2.02 6.01
CA ASP A 51 -11.62 -1.09 4.89
C ASP A 51 -10.38 -0.18 4.93
N GLY A 52 -10.33 0.80 4.03
CA GLY A 52 -9.21 1.73 3.94
C GLY A 52 -8.94 2.54 5.21
N SER A 53 -9.92 2.68 6.12
CA SER A 53 -9.75 3.42 7.38
C SER A 53 -8.79 2.74 8.34
N SER A 54 -8.59 1.42 8.23
CA SER A 54 -7.58 0.67 8.99
C SER A 54 -6.15 1.16 8.74
N TRP A 55 -5.93 1.88 7.66
CA TRP A 55 -4.66 2.49 7.29
C TRP A 55 -4.50 3.96 7.72
N SER A 56 -5.52 4.59 8.35
CA SER A 56 -5.52 6.04 8.61
C SER A 56 -4.29 6.53 9.36
N GLY A 57 -3.85 5.83 10.39
CA GLY A 57 -2.66 6.19 11.17
C GLY A 57 -1.35 6.08 10.38
N VAL A 58 -1.23 5.07 9.51
CA VAL A 58 -0.10 4.86 8.61
C VAL A 58 -0.12 5.90 7.49
N THR A 59 -1.28 6.11 6.87
CA THR A 59 -1.47 7.11 5.80
C THR A 59 -1.05 8.49 6.24
N SER A 60 -1.52 8.93 7.41
CA SER A 60 -1.18 10.26 7.95
C SER A 60 0.33 10.45 8.13
N ARG A 61 1.04 9.43 8.62
CA ARG A 61 2.50 9.46 8.81
C ARG A 61 3.23 9.52 7.47
N LEU A 62 2.90 8.63 6.55
CA LEU A 62 3.53 8.60 5.23
C LEU A 62 3.32 9.90 4.46
N GLN A 63 2.12 10.51 4.54
CA GLN A 63 1.84 11.81 3.93
C GLN A 63 2.64 12.93 4.59
N HIS A 64 2.75 12.92 5.93
CA HIS A 64 3.61 13.86 6.65
C HIS A 64 5.07 13.77 6.18
N ASP A 65 5.55 12.56 5.91
CA ASP A 65 6.90 12.29 5.43
C ASP A 65 7.04 12.47 3.91
N GLY A 66 6.01 13.01 3.25
CA GLY A 66 6.02 13.45 1.85
C GLY A 66 5.87 12.33 0.83
N TYR A 67 5.26 11.20 1.19
CA TYR A 67 4.85 10.16 0.23
C TYR A 67 3.47 10.44 -0.34
N ASN A 68 3.28 10.12 -1.62
CA ASN A 68 1.95 9.92 -2.16
C ASN A 68 1.40 8.59 -1.66
N VAL A 69 0.18 8.60 -1.11
CA VAL A 69 -0.47 7.41 -0.56
C VAL A 69 -1.81 7.19 -1.23
N VAL A 70 -2.07 5.96 -1.65
CA VAL A 70 -3.35 5.52 -2.20
C VAL A 70 -3.81 4.29 -1.40
N ALA A 71 -4.97 4.38 -0.77
CA ALA A 71 -5.59 3.28 -0.04
C ALA A 71 -6.94 2.94 -0.70
N PRO A 72 -6.92 2.17 -1.82
CA PRO A 72 -8.15 1.87 -2.56
C PRO A 72 -9.04 0.91 -1.77
N ALA A 73 -10.33 0.96 -2.04
CA ALA A 73 -11.25 -0.06 -1.55
C ALA A 73 -10.92 -1.40 -2.21
N VAL A 74 -10.68 -2.43 -1.42
CA VAL A 74 -10.58 -3.81 -1.88
C VAL A 74 -12.00 -4.37 -1.97
N PRO A 75 -12.46 -4.92 -3.10
CA PRO A 75 -13.85 -5.36 -3.25
C PRO A 75 -14.25 -6.52 -2.35
N LEU A 76 -13.31 -7.39 -1.95
CA LEU A 76 -13.50 -8.58 -1.11
C LEU A 76 -14.42 -9.61 -1.74
N ARG A 77 -14.31 -9.81 -3.07
CA ARG A 77 -15.16 -10.73 -3.85
C ARG A 77 -14.45 -12.02 -4.27
N GLY A 78 -13.12 -12.09 -4.15
CA GLY A 78 -12.29 -13.22 -4.55
C GLY A 78 -10.94 -12.72 -5.08
N ILE A 79 -9.94 -13.59 -5.07
CA ILE A 79 -8.56 -13.23 -5.45
C ILE A 79 -8.51 -12.70 -6.89
N ALA A 80 -9.06 -13.45 -7.84
CA ALA A 80 -8.99 -13.07 -9.25
C ALA A 80 -9.76 -11.77 -9.55
N SER A 81 -10.98 -11.63 -9.02
CA SER A 81 -11.81 -10.45 -9.27
C SER A 81 -11.22 -9.20 -8.64
N ASP A 82 -10.71 -9.30 -7.41
CA ASP A 82 -10.13 -8.20 -6.68
C ASP A 82 -8.79 -7.77 -7.29
N THR A 83 -7.97 -8.74 -7.72
CA THR A 83 -6.73 -8.50 -8.46
C THR A 83 -6.99 -7.78 -9.78
N SER A 84 -8.01 -8.20 -10.53
CA SER A 84 -8.40 -7.55 -11.78
C SER A 84 -8.81 -6.09 -11.56
N TYR A 85 -9.67 -5.82 -10.57
CA TYR A 85 -10.07 -4.46 -10.21
C TYR A 85 -8.87 -3.60 -9.81
N LEU A 86 -8.03 -4.10 -8.90
CA LEU A 86 -6.88 -3.38 -8.38
C LEU A 86 -5.80 -3.15 -9.45
N SER A 87 -5.64 -4.07 -10.41
CA SER A 87 -4.78 -3.85 -11.57
C SER A 87 -5.21 -2.60 -12.36
N GLY A 88 -6.52 -2.41 -12.56
CA GLY A 88 -7.07 -1.18 -13.14
C GLY A 88 -6.73 0.06 -12.31
N VAL A 89 -6.84 -0.02 -10.98
CA VAL A 89 -6.45 1.08 -10.09
C VAL A 89 -4.95 1.38 -10.22
N LEU A 90 -4.08 0.36 -10.19
CA LEU A 90 -2.63 0.54 -10.31
C LEU A 90 -2.22 1.14 -11.65
N ALA A 91 -2.94 0.87 -12.72
CA ALA A 91 -2.70 1.46 -14.04
C ALA A 91 -2.90 2.99 -14.05
N THR A 92 -3.71 3.53 -13.15
CA THR A 92 -3.90 4.99 -13.00
C THR A 92 -2.80 5.69 -12.20
N ILE A 93 -1.90 4.93 -11.57
CA ILE A 93 -0.84 5.45 -10.70
C ILE A 93 0.48 5.46 -11.49
N PRO A 94 1.02 6.62 -11.89
CA PRO A 94 2.28 6.68 -12.61
C PRO A 94 3.50 6.43 -11.72
N GLY A 95 4.62 6.05 -12.33
CA GLY A 95 5.92 5.98 -11.66
C GLY A 95 6.10 4.77 -10.72
N PRO A 96 7.12 4.83 -9.84
CA PRO A 96 7.44 3.74 -8.93
C PRO A 96 6.40 3.59 -7.82
N LYS A 97 6.17 2.35 -7.39
CA LYS A 97 5.17 1.97 -6.40
C LYS A 97 5.73 0.99 -5.38
N VAL A 98 5.30 1.13 -4.13
CA VAL A 98 5.42 0.10 -3.10
C VAL A 98 4.02 -0.42 -2.82
N LEU A 99 3.82 -1.73 -2.94
CA LEU A 99 2.55 -2.35 -2.60
C LEU A 99 2.60 -2.88 -1.18
N VAL A 100 1.63 -2.51 -0.38
CA VAL A 100 1.48 -2.91 1.02
C VAL A 100 0.17 -3.64 1.19
N GLY A 101 0.20 -4.88 1.67
CA GLY A 101 -1.00 -5.69 1.88
C GLY A 101 -1.15 -6.11 3.34
N HIS A 102 -2.32 -5.84 3.93
CA HIS A 102 -2.70 -6.35 5.23
C HIS A 102 -3.54 -7.62 5.06
N SER A 103 -3.22 -8.66 5.81
CA SER A 103 -4.05 -9.88 5.87
C SER A 103 -4.34 -10.47 4.48
N TYR A 104 -5.60 -10.57 4.07
CA TYR A 104 -6.05 -10.91 2.72
C TYR A 104 -5.35 -10.08 1.63
N GLY A 105 -5.12 -8.80 1.90
CA GLY A 105 -4.42 -7.90 0.98
C GLY A 105 -3.00 -8.35 0.63
N GLY A 106 -2.37 -9.20 1.44
CA GLY A 106 -1.07 -9.79 1.15
C GLY A 106 -1.09 -10.74 -0.05
N ALA A 107 -2.16 -11.54 -0.21
CA ALA A 107 -2.35 -12.33 -1.41
C ALA A 107 -2.49 -11.45 -2.65
N LEU A 108 -3.24 -10.36 -2.55
CA LEU A 108 -3.44 -9.43 -3.66
C LEU A 108 -2.15 -8.72 -4.09
N VAL A 109 -1.29 -8.29 -3.14
CA VAL A 109 0.00 -7.69 -3.53
C VAL A 109 0.95 -8.72 -4.15
N SER A 110 0.83 -9.99 -3.79
CA SER A 110 1.58 -11.08 -4.45
C SER A 110 1.14 -11.26 -5.90
N GLU A 111 -0.17 -11.26 -6.16
CA GLU A 111 -0.75 -11.34 -7.51
C GLU A 111 -0.38 -10.13 -8.39
N LEU A 112 -0.29 -8.94 -7.79
CA LEU A 112 -0.02 -7.66 -8.45
C LEU A 112 1.47 -7.32 -8.55
N ALA A 113 2.35 -8.19 -8.06
CA ALA A 113 3.79 -7.93 -7.96
C ALA A 113 4.48 -7.64 -9.30
N ASP A 114 3.96 -8.19 -10.40
CA ASP A 114 4.47 -7.98 -11.78
C ASP A 114 4.00 -6.66 -12.40
N THR A 115 3.18 -5.88 -11.72
CA THR A 115 2.68 -4.60 -12.23
C THR A 115 3.84 -3.64 -12.46
N SER A 116 3.83 -2.96 -13.61
CA SER A 116 4.86 -2.00 -13.98
C SER A 116 5.09 -0.94 -12.88
N GLY A 117 6.36 -0.73 -12.54
CA GLY A 117 6.76 0.25 -11.54
C GLY A 117 6.74 -0.26 -10.10
N VAL A 118 6.30 -1.47 -9.82
CA VAL A 118 6.40 -2.06 -8.48
C VAL A 118 7.87 -2.28 -8.14
N LYS A 119 8.31 -1.73 -6.99
CA LYS A 119 9.71 -1.77 -6.51
C LYS A 119 9.91 -2.73 -5.34
N SER A 120 8.89 -2.87 -4.51
CA SER A 120 8.94 -3.73 -3.32
C SER A 120 7.53 -4.05 -2.83
N LEU A 121 7.43 -5.08 -1.99
CA LEU A 121 6.21 -5.52 -1.35
C LEU A 121 6.37 -5.47 0.17
N VAL A 122 5.32 -5.06 0.86
CA VAL A 122 5.24 -5.10 2.33
C VAL A 122 3.99 -5.89 2.74
N TYR A 123 4.19 -6.89 3.54
CA TYR A 123 3.15 -7.76 4.10
C TYR A 123 2.96 -7.39 5.57
N VAL A 124 1.76 -7.03 5.96
CA VAL A 124 1.46 -6.59 7.33
C VAL A 124 0.41 -7.54 7.92
N ALA A 125 0.78 -8.36 8.90
CA ALA A 125 -0.10 -9.40 9.44
C ALA A 125 -0.77 -10.20 8.32
N ALA A 126 -0.01 -10.73 7.34
CA ALA A 126 -0.58 -11.02 6.03
C ALA A 126 -0.22 -12.40 5.47
N PHE A 127 -1.08 -12.90 4.59
CA PHE A 127 -0.79 -14.05 3.77
C PHE A 127 0.25 -13.74 2.69
N ILE A 128 1.22 -14.66 2.50
CA ILE A 128 2.22 -14.63 1.42
C ILE A 128 2.16 -15.98 0.69
N PRO A 129 1.13 -16.20 -0.12
CA PRO A 129 0.91 -17.47 -0.77
C PRO A 129 1.85 -17.70 -1.96
N LYS A 130 2.01 -18.98 -2.33
CA LYS A 130 2.55 -19.41 -3.63
C LYS A 130 1.41 -19.78 -4.56
N ALA A 131 1.67 -19.75 -5.85
CA ALA A 131 0.72 -20.19 -6.87
C ALA A 131 0.16 -21.58 -6.54
N GLY A 132 -1.15 -21.73 -6.64
CA GLY A 132 -1.91 -22.93 -6.29
C GLY A 132 -2.34 -23.05 -4.82
N GLU A 133 -1.81 -22.19 -3.92
CA GLU A 133 -2.24 -22.21 -2.52
C GLU A 133 -3.51 -21.40 -2.29
N THR A 134 -4.32 -21.80 -1.30
CA THR A 134 -5.50 -21.07 -0.82
C THR A 134 -5.23 -20.49 0.56
N LEU A 135 -5.87 -19.36 0.88
CA LEU A 135 -5.68 -18.71 2.18
C LEU A 135 -6.21 -19.57 3.33
N GLY A 136 -7.32 -20.28 3.10
CA GLY A 136 -7.89 -21.20 4.09
C GLY A 136 -6.94 -22.35 4.43
N ALA A 137 -6.30 -22.97 3.43
CA ALA A 137 -5.32 -24.03 3.65
C ALA A 137 -4.07 -23.52 4.41
N LEU A 138 -3.57 -22.35 4.04
CA LEU A 138 -2.42 -21.73 4.73
C LEU A 138 -2.74 -21.42 6.19
N ASN A 139 -3.94 -20.87 6.46
CA ASN A 139 -4.35 -20.53 7.82
C ASN A 139 -4.54 -21.74 8.72
N SER A 140 -5.01 -22.86 8.16
CA SER A 140 -5.22 -24.12 8.91
C SER A 140 -3.94 -24.94 9.10
N GLN A 141 -2.84 -24.59 8.43
CA GLN A 141 -1.59 -25.35 8.49
C GLN A 141 -0.88 -25.23 9.86
N PHE A 142 -1.11 -24.14 10.57
CA PHE A 142 -0.47 -23.86 11.86
C PHE A 142 -1.52 -23.63 12.94
N PRO A 143 -1.32 -24.16 14.16
CA PRO A 143 -2.22 -23.86 15.27
C PRO A 143 -2.08 -22.40 15.72
N GLY A 144 -3.17 -21.81 16.23
CA GLY A 144 -3.19 -20.46 16.82
C GLY A 144 -4.14 -19.49 16.16
N SER A 145 -4.65 -19.76 14.94
CA SER A 145 -5.75 -18.98 14.40
C SER A 145 -7.06 -19.30 15.14
N GLU A 146 -7.78 -18.26 15.53
CA GLU A 146 -9.12 -18.34 16.10
C GLU A 146 -10.23 -18.03 15.06
N LEU A 147 -9.85 -17.80 13.79
CA LEU A 147 -10.82 -17.66 12.69
C LEU A 147 -11.41 -19.01 12.32
N GLY A 148 -12.74 -19.07 12.27
CA GLY A 148 -13.45 -20.29 11.91
C GLY A 148 -14.97 -20.10 11.86
N PRO A 149 -15.73 -21.19 11.57
CA PRO A 149 -17.20 -21.13 11.46
C PRO A 149 -17.89 -20.63 12.73
N ASP A 150 -17.34 -20.96 13.90
CA ASP A 150 -17.95 -20.61 15.20
C ASP A 150 -17.91 -19.10 15.50
N VAL A 151 -17.01 -18.36 14.87
CA VAL A 151 -16.83 -16.92 15.07
C VAL A 151 -17.35 -16.09 13.90
N THR A 152 -17.89 -16.71 12.85
CA THR A 152 -18.42 -16.04 11.68
C THR A 152 -19.94 -16.11 11.57
N ASN A 153 -20.53 -15.07 11.01
CA ASN A 153 -21.90 -15.06 10.49
C ASN A 153 -21.84 -15.29 8.98
N VAL A 154 -22.72 -16.17 8.50
CA VAL A 154 -22.89 -16.45 7.07
C VAL A 154 -24.02 -15.58 6.54
N ILE A 155 -23.73 -14.79 5.50
CA ILE A 155 -24.67 -13.89 4.85
C ILE A 155 -24.92 -14.42 3.45
N SER A 156 -26.08 -15.09 3.25
CA SER A 156 -26.48 -15.63 1.96
C SER A 156 -27.30 -14.61 1.18
N TYR A 157 -27.00 -14.46 -0.12
CA TYR A 157 -27.72 -13.59 -1.04
C TYR A 157 -27.75 -14.21 -2.45
N PRO A 158 -28.64 -13.77 -3.36
CA PRO A 158 -28.63 -14.27 -4.73
C PRO A 158 -27.26 -14.07 -5.40
N GLY A 159 -26.60 -15.17 -5.75
CA GLY A 159 -25.29 -15.15 -6.42
C GLY A 159 -24.07 -15.27 -5.49
N GLY A 160 -24.24 -15.39 -4.16
CA GLY A 160 -23.08 -15.54 -3.30
C GLY A 160 -23.35 -15.77 -1.83
N VAL A 161 -22.24 -15.98 -1.13
CA VAL A 161 -22.20 -16.11 0.32
C VAL A 161 -21.05 -15.25 0.85
N ASP A 162 -21.35 -14.36 1.77
CA ASP A 162 -20.36 -13.57 2.48
C ASP A 162 -20.20 -14.05 3.91
N LEU A 163 -19.01 -13.78 4.46
CA LEU A 163 -18.66 -14.01 5.85
C LEU A 163 -18.43 -12.69 6.55
N ALA A 164 -19.00 -12.53 7.73
CA ALA A 164 -18.73 -11.44 8.64
C ALA A 164 -18.38 -12.01 10.01
N LEU A 165 -17.48 -11.38 10.78
CA LEU A 165 -17.20 -11.82 12.13
C LEU A 165 -18.36 -11.45 13.07
N LYS A 166 -18.67 -12.33 14.01
CA LYS A 166 -19.60 -12.03 15.11
C LYS A 166 -19.01 -10.87 15.93
N PRO A 167 -19.75 -9.79 16.22
CA PRO A 167 -19.22 -8.60 16.89
C PRO A 167 -18.54 -8.87 18.24
N ASP A 168 -19.06 -9.81 19.00
CA ASP A 168 -18.53 -10.24 20.31
C ASP A 168 -17.21 -11.05 20.21
N LYS A 169 -16.94 -11.61 19.02
CA LYS A 169 -15.73 -12.41 18.73
C LYS A 169 -14.66 -11.65 18.00
N ALA A 170 -15.04 -10.67 17.19
CA ALA A 170 -14.13 -9.94 16.33
C ALA A 170 -13.06 -9.15 17.11
N GLY A 171 -13.44 -8.49 18.22
CA GLY A 171 -12.52 -7.70 19.04
C GLY A 171 -11.34 -8.51 19.59
N PRO A 172 -11.58 -9.59 20.31
CA PRO A 172 -10.52 -10.47 20.83
C PRO A 172 -9.62 -11.07 19.74
N ILE A 173 -10.13 -11.28 18.53
CA ILE A 173 -9.37 -11.90 17.42
C ILE A 173 -8.55 -10.84 16.66
N LEU A 174 -9.16 -9.72 16.31
CA LEU A 174 -8.54 -8.74 15.42
C LEU A 174 -7.83 -7.60 16.15
N ALA A 175 -8.34 -7.18 17.31
CA ALA A 175 -8.04 -5.90 17.94
C ALA A 175 -7.71 -6.04 19.45
N ALA A 176 -7.07 -7.14 19.85
CA ALA A 176 -6.85 -7.47 21.26
C ALA A 176 -5.97 -6.44 22.01
N ASP A 177 -5.09 -5.72 21.32
CA ASP A 177 -4.21 -4.68 21.84
C ASP A 177 -4.73 -3.25 21.59
N ILE A 178 -5.94 -3.12 21.04
CA ILE A 178 -6.60 -1.82 20.81
C ILE A 178 -7.60 -1.58 21.95
N PRO A 179 -7.72 -0.34 22.47
CA PRO A 179 -8.74 -0.03 23.46
C PRO A 179 -10.14 -0.44 22.99
N ALA A 180 -10.90 -1.17 23.80
CA ALA A 180 -12.15 -1.82 23.40
C ALA A 180 -13.14 -0.88 22.70
N ARG A 181 -13.23 0.39 23.14
CA ARG A 181 -14.11 1.40 22.52
C ARG A 181 -13.67 1.75 21.09
N GLU A 182 -12.37 1.83 20.84
CA GLU A 182 -11.80 2.11 19.53
C GLU A 182 -11.92 0.88 18.62
N GLY A 183 -11.58 -0.30 19.12
CA GLY A 183 -11.75 -1.57 18.41
C GLY A 183 -13.20 -1.80 17.99
N ALA A 184 -14.18 -1.45 18.82
CA ALA A 184 -15.60 -1.58 18.50
C ALA A 184 -16.02 -0.75 17.26
N VAL A 185 -15.37 0.39 16.99
CA VAL A 185 -15.65 1.21 15.80
C VAL A 185 -15.22 0.45 14.54
N PHE A 186 -14.01 -0.13 14.53
CA PHE A 186 -13.53 -0.92 13.38
C PHE A 186 -14.39 -2.15 13.15
N ILE A 187 -14.82 -2.83 14.24
CA ILE A 187 -15.68 -4.01 14.14
C ILE A 187 -17.06 -3.65 13.60
N ALA A 188 -17.62 -2.50 14.00
CA ALA A 188 -18.92 -2.04 13.48
C ALA A 188 -18.86 -1.68 11.99
N ALA A 189 -17.69 -1.21 11.51
CA ALA A 189 -17.44 -0.86 10.13
C ALA A 189 -16.93 -2.04 9.28
N GLN A 190 -16.83 -3.26 9.84
CA GLN A 190 -16.29 -4.41 9.12
C GLN A 190 -17.03 -4.63 7.79
N ARG A 191 -16.27 -4.93 6.76
CA ARG A 191 -16.80 -5.29 5.46
C ARG A 191 -16.85 -6.82 5.32
N PRO A 192 -18.01 -7.41 5.02
CA PRO A 192 -18.10 -8.84 4.72
C PRO A 192 -17.21 -9.20 3.53
N VAL A 193 -16.65 -10.40 3.56
CA VAL A 193 -15.83 -10.96 2.50
C VAL A 193 -16.52 -12.17 1.88
N ALA A 194 -16.48 -12.32 0.57
CA ALA A 194 -17.00 -13.51 -0.09
C ALA A 194 -16.29 -14.77 0.43
N ALA A 195 -17.07 -15.79 0.80
CA ALA A 195 -16.52 -17.04 1.33
C ALA A 195 -15.53 -17.69 0.35
N ALA A 196 -15.78 -17.55 -0.95
CA ALA A 196 -14.89 -18.03 -2.01
C ALA A 196 -13.47 -17.48 -1.93
N ALA A 197 -13.27 -16.26 -1.40
CA ALA A 197 -11.97 -15.62 -1.30
C ALA A 197 -10.93 -16.41 -0.49
N PHE A 198 -11.38 -17.27 0.44
CA PHE A 198 -10.48 -18.11 1.24
C PHE A 198 -10.19 -19.48 0.62
N SER A 199 -10.99 -19.93 -0.34
CA SER A 199 -10.86 -21.23 -1.03
C SER A 199 -10.36 -21.11 -2.47
N GLU A 200 -10.34 -19.91 -3.04
CA GLU A 200 -9.80 -19.61 -4.35
C GLU A 200 -8.27 -19.70 -4.33
N PRO A 201 -7.62 -20.50 -5.20
CA PRO A 201 -6.18 -20.55 -5.26
C PRO A 201 -5.62 -19.27 -5.86
N VAL A 202 -4.47 -18.81 -5.35
CA VAL A 202 -3.73 -17.74 -6.00
C VAL A 202 -3.07 -18.24 -7.28
N GLU A 203 -2.97 -17.39 -8.27
CA GLU A 203 -2.37 -17.76 -9.57
C GLU A 203 -0.86 -17.52 -9.60
N LYS A 204 -0.36 -16.55 -8.84
CA LYS A 204 1.04 -16.12 -8.91
C LYS A 204 1.76 -16.21 -7.56
N THR A 205 3.05 -16.48 -7.65
CA THR A 205 4.00 -16.31 -6.55
C THR A 205 4.73 -14.97 -6.74
N ALA A 206 4.85 -14.16 -5.70
CA ALA A 206 5.64 -12.92 -5.79
C ALA A 206 7.09 -13.20 -6.26
N PRO A 207 7.61 -12.45 -7.25
CA PRO A 207 8.94 -12.70 -7.84
C PRO A 207 10.05 -12.73 -6.78
N ALA A 208 10.96 -13.69 -6.87
CA ALA A 208 12.02 -13.86 -5.87
C ALA A 208 12.95 -12.63 -5.78
N ALA A 209 13.25 -12.01 -6.92
CA ALA A 209 14.15 -10.85 -6.99
C ALA A 209 13.54 -9.55 -6.44
N LEU A 210 12.23 -9.49 -6.25
CA LEU A 210 11.57 -8.30 -5.74
C LEU A 210 11.76 -8.20 -4.22
N PRO A 211 12.28 -7.06 -3.68
CA PRO A 211 12.41 -6.88 -2.23
C PRO A 211 11.08 -7.04 -1.50
N LYS A 212 11.08 -7.79 -0.41
CA LYS A 212 9.89 -8.08 0.39
C LYS A 212 10.19 -7.84 1.86
N TYR A 213 9.20 -7.32 2.56
CA TYR A 213 9.22 -7.07 4.00
C TYR A 213 7.96 -7.65 4.62
N ALA A 214 8.06 -8.19 5.83
CA ALA A 214 6.93 -8.72 6.58
C ALA A 214 6.90 -8.10 7.98
N VAL A 215 5.77 -7.54 8.36
CA VAL A 215 5.48 -7.11 9.72
C VAL A 215 4.65 -8.19 10.37
N ILE A 216 5.18 -8.82 11.42
CA ILE A 216 4.60 -9.99 12.10
C ILE A 216 4.19 -9.59 13.51
N PRO A 217 2.89 -9.38 13.79
CA PRO A 217 2.40 -9.14 15.14
C PRO A 217 2.40 -10.44 15.95
N THR A 218 3.11 -10.46 17.09
CA THR A 218 3.29 -11.72 17.82
C THR A 218 2.05 -12.17 18.62
N GLY A 219 1.04 -11.32 18.73
CA GLY A 219 -0.25 -11.60 19.35
C GLY A 219 -1.39 -11.81 18.35
N ASP A 220 -1.09 -12.02 17.07
CA ASP A 220 -2.11 -12.26 16.05
C ASP A 220 -2.87 -13.56 16.30
N LYS A 221 -4.20 -13.48 16.31
CA LYS A 221 -5.13 -14.60 16.45
C LYS A 221 -5.97 -14.85 15.20
N ALA A 222 -5.85 -14.01 14.18
CA ALA A 222 -6.47 -14.23 12.88
C ALA A 222 -5.58 -15.08 11.97
N ILE A 223 -4.29 -14.77 11.90
CA ILE A 223 -3.26 -15.59 11.26
C ILE A 223 -2.23 -15.92 12.34
N ALA A 224 -2.00 -17.21 12.58
CA ALA A 224 -1.00 -17.60 13.56
C ALA A 224 0.37 -17.01 13.24
N PRO A 225 1.10 -16.37 14.18
CA PRO A 225 2.43 -15.82 13.90
C PRO A 225 3.43 -16.84 13.36
N ALA A 226 3.25 -18.12 13.68
CA ALA A 226 4.03 -19.22 13.10
C ALA A 226 3.76 -19.39 11.59
N ALA A 227 2.52 -19.22 11.15
CA ALA A 227 2.16 -19.24 9.73
C ALA A 227 2.76 -18.02 9.00
N GLU A 228 2.70 -16.85 9.59
CA GLU A 228 3.28 -15.63 9.01
C GLU A 228 4.79 -15.77 8.83
N ARG A 229 5.52 -16.21 9.86
CA ARG A 229 6.97 -16.48 9.77
C ARG A 229 7.31 -17.50 8.70
N PHE A 230 6.56 -18.62 8.65
CA PHE A 230 6.75 -19.62 7.63
C PHE A 230 6.61 -19.03 6.22
N MET A 231 5.56 -18.29 5.98
CA MET A 231 5.29 -17.66 4.68
C MET A 231 6.34 -16.59 4.35
N ALA A 232 6.74 -15.76 5.30
CA ALA A 232 7.73 -14.70 5.15
C ALA A 232 9.13 -15.28 4.83
N THR A 233 9.59 -16.24 5.63
CA THR A 233 10.88 -16.91 5.44
C THR A 233 10.96 -17.57 4.06
N ARG A 234 9.96 -18.35 3.64
CA ARG A 234 9.97 -19.02 2.33
C ARG A 234 9.85 -18.05 1.14
N ALA A 235 9.32 -16.84 1.36
CA ALA A 235 9.24 -15.78 0.37
C ALA A 235 10.52 -14.94 0.30
N GLY A 236 11.47 -15.12 1.21
CA GLY A 236 12.68 -14.32 1.34
C GLY A 236 12.39 -12.89 1.80
N ALA A 237 11.34 -12.68 2.59
CA ALA A 237 11.01 -11.38 3.14
C ALA A 237 11.90 -11.03 4.34
N THR A 238 12.24 -9.75 4.47
CA THR A 238 12.84 -9.21 5.70
C THR A 238 11.76 -9.12 6.78
N GLU A 239 11.90 -9.91 7.83
CA GLU A 239 10.92 -10.01 8.91
C GLU A 239 11.16 -8.94 9.98
N VAL A 240 10.08 -8.31 10.45
CA VAL A 240 10.05 -7.38 11.57
C VAL A 240 8.89 -7.78 12.49
N GLU A 241 9.23 -8.30 13.66
CA GLU A 241 8.22 -8.64 14.66
C GLU A 241 7.77 -7.42 15.46
N VAL A 242 6.47 -7.36 15.76
CA VAL A 242 5.88 -6.37 16.64
C VAL A 242 5.33 -7.09 17.88
N PRO A 243 6.08 -7.07 18.99
CA PRO A 243 5.73 -7.82 20.20
C PRO A 243 4.38 -7.43 20.76
N GLY A 244 3.52 -8.42 21.03
CA GLY A 244 2.21 -8.25 21.66
C GLY A 244 1.13 -7.59 20.81
N ALA A 245 1.45 -7.10 19.60
CA ALA A 245 0.46 -6.52 18.70
C ALA A 245 -0.53 -7.58 18.18
N SER A 246 -1.78 -7.19 17.99
CA SER A 246 -2.83 -8.02 17.39
C SER A 246 -2.88 -7.88 15.87
N HIS A 247 -3.84 -8.55 15.23
CA HIS A 247 -4.01 -8.55 13.77
C HIS A 247 -4.13 -7.15 13.16
N LEU A 248 -4.82 -6.21 13.81
CA LEU A 248 -4.93 -4.82 13.36
C LEU A 248 -3.70 -3.99 13.73
N VAL A 249 -2.49 -4.53 13.55
CA VAL A 249 -1.21 -3.89 13.89
C VAL A 249 -1.00 -2.53 13.20
N ALA A 250 -1.58 -2.31 12.02
CA ALA A 250 -1.54 -1.02 11.34
C ALA A 250 -2.34 0.07 12.08
N VAL A 251 -3.31 -0.33 12.90
CA VAL A 251 -4.10 0.56 13.76
C VAL A 251 -3.41 0.76 15.10
N SER A 252 -3.00 -0.32 15.78
CA SER A 252 -2.43 -0.26 17.13
C SER A 252 -0.99 0.24 17.14
N GLN A 253 -0.19 -0.09 16.11
CA GLN A 253 1.24 0.21 16.02
C GLN A 253 1.60 0.88 14.68
N PRO A 254 0.90 1.97 14.28
CA PRO A 254 1.08 2.58 12.95
C PRO A 254 2.50 3.08 12.71
N SER A 255 3.24 3.49 13.76
CA SER A 255 4.63 3.93 13.64
C SER A 255 5.56 2.79 13.22
N ALA A 256 5.42 1.60 13.82
CA ALA A 256 6.22 0.44 13.47
C ALA A 256 5.99 0.02 12.02
N VAL A 257 4.72 -0.01 11.59
CA VAL A 257 4.35 -0.34 10.20
C VAL A 257 4.90 0.69 9.22
N THR A 258 4.75 2.00 9.52
CA THR A 258 5.27 3.08 8.69
C THR A 258 6.78 2.95 8.46
N GLN A 259 7.56 2.69 9.51
CA GLN A 259 9.02 2.52 9.40
C GLN A 259 9.43 1.38 8.45
N VAL A 260 8.68 0.28 8.44
CA VAL A 260 8.95 -0.85 7.51
C VAL A 260 8.61 -0.44 6.08
N ILE A 261 7.48 0.26 5.87
CA ILE A 261 7.10 0.77 4.54
C ILE A 261 8.16 1.75 4.00
N GLU A 262 8.67 2.64 4.84
CA GLU A 262 9.72 3.59 4.44
C GLU A 262 11.04 2.90 4.08
N ARG A 263 11.41 1.81 4.77
CA ARG A 263 12.56 0.98 4.38
C ARG A 263 12.35 0.35 3.01
N ALA A 264 11.14 -0.13 2.74
CA ALA A 264 10.78 -0.71 1.46
C ALA A 264 10.73 0.32 0.31
N ALA A 265 10.59 1.60 0.63
CA ALA A 265 10.49 2.71 -0.33
C ALA A 265 11.84 3.34 -0.74
N ARG A 266 12.93 2.90 -0.15
CA ARG A 266 14.31 3.39 -0.43
C ARG A 266 15.01 2.69 -1.63
#